data_42c421145dc17e5a9e287000fa6b351e
#
_entry.id   42c421145dc17e5a9e287000fa6b351e
#
_cell.length_a   1.000
_cell.length_b   1.000
_cell.length_c   1.000
_cell.angle_alpha   90.00
_cell.angle_beta   90.00
_cell.angle_gamma   90.00
#
_symmetry.space_group_name_H-M   'P 1'
#
loop_
_entity.id
_entity.type
_entity.pdbx_description
1 polymer ?
#
loop_
_entity_poly.entity_id
_entity_poly.type
_entity_poly.pdbx_seq_one_letter_code
_entity_poly.pdbx_strand_id
1 'polypeptide(L)'
;MNTIALVTGAAGGLGQAVTHKLAQAGWQVVVVGRDGARLQQAFGGAHRQIVADCSTTAGVKALFATLKAEQLVPTALAHCIGNIRLGAAHRMAEKDFNNCLTANLVSAFHTLAGFTGQLRDAGSPGAAVFVSSAAARIGTPNHEAVAAAKAGLEGLVRGAAATYASAGIRVNAVAPGMMETPATAGMISSPTTREAATRQYPLPGIGDAAELAELMVWLLSPHGARVTGQVWSLDGGFSTIRPLVR
;
A
#
# COMPACT_ATOMS: atom_id res chain seq x y z
N MET A 1 11.49 0.64 23.42
CA MET A 1 10.49 -0.38 23.02
C MET A 1 10.77 -0.73 21.57
N ASN A 2 10.83 -2.01 21.22
CA ASN A 2 10.97 -2.41 19.83
C ASN A 2 9.71 -2.01 19.06
N THR A 3 9.83 -1.18 18.04
CA THR A 3 8.71 -0.78 17.19
C THR A 3 8.32 -1.97 16.31
N ILE A 4 7.06 -2.39 16.36
CA ILE A 4 6.52 -3.47 15.54
C ILE A 4 5.79 -2.90 14.33
N ALA A 5 6.14 -3.35 13.14
CA ALA A 5 5.47 -3.01 11.91
C ALA A 5 4.69 -4.21 11.35
N LEU A 6 3.46 -3.98 10.93
CA LEU A 6 2.62 -4.92 10.19
C LEU A 6 2.68 -4.59 8.71
N VAL A 7 3.14 -5.50 7.87
CA VAL A 7 3.19 -5.34 6.42
C VAL A 7 2.22 -6.32 5.77
N THR A 8 1.14 -5.83 5.17
CA THR A 8 0.19 -6.66 4.44
C THR A 8 0.47 -6.63 2.94
N GLY A 9 0.20 -7.74 2.25
CA GLY A 9 0.67 -7.91 0.87
C GLY A 9 2.20 -8.07 0.77
N ALA A 10 2.80 -8.54 1.86
CA ALA A 10 4.25 -8.55 2.06
C ALA A 10 5.03 -9.32 0.99
N ALA A 11 4.50 -10.42 0.46
CA ALA A 11 5.16 -11.20 -0.59
C ALA A 11 5.13 -10.56 -1.99
N GLY A 12 4.49 -9.39 -2.16
CA GLY A 12 4.55 -8.59 -3.39
C GLY A 12 5.84 -7.76 -3.48
N GLY A 13 6.18 -7.25 -4.68
CA GLY A 13 7.45 -6.51 -4.88
C GLY A 13 7.60 -5.32 -3.92
N LEU A 14 6.58 -4.46 -3.81
CA LEU A 14 6.61 -3.35 -2.85
C LEU A 14 6.61 -3.83 -1.40
N GLY A 15 5.81 -4.87 -1.07
CA GLY A 15 5.76 -5.41 0.29
C GLY A 15 7.11 -5.94 0.76
N GLN A 16 7.87 -6.61 -0.11
CA GLN A 16 9.23 -7.06 0.17
C GLN A 16 10.18 -5.88 0.38
N ALA A 17 10.12 -4.85 -0.49
CA ALA A 17 10.96 -3.66 -0.36
C ALA A 17 10.69 -2.91 0.97
N VAL A 18 9.42 -2.72 1.33
CA VAL A 18 9.03 -2.09 2.61
C VAL A 18 9.49 -2.91 3.80
N THR A 19 9.29 -4.25 3.76
CA THR A 19 9.73 -5.16 4.83
C THR A 19 11.23 -5.06 5.04
N HIS A 20 12.01 -5.09 3.96
CA HIS A 20 13.46 -4.96 4.01
C HIS A 20 13.91 -3.63 4.62
N LYS A 21 13.34 -2.51 4.18
CA LYS A 21 13.68 -1.18 4.72
C LYS A 21 13.31 -1.03 6.19
N LEU A 22 12.15 -1.54 6.62
CA LEU A 22 11.77 -1.55 8.04
C LEU A 22 12.73 -2.37 8.89
N ALA A 23 13.11 -3.57 8.42
CA ALA A 23 14.06 -4.43 9.10
C ALA A 23 15.46 -3.78 9.21
N GLN A 24 15.95 -3.15 8.13
CA GLN A 24 17.19 -2.36 8.15
C GLN A 24 17.15 -1.19 9.16
N ALA A 25 15.98 -0.60 9.35
CA ALA A 25 15.76 0.46 10.35
C ALA A 25 15.60 -0.09 11.78
N GLY A 26 15.80 -1.40 12.00
CA GLY A 26 15.75 -2.04 13.32
C GLY A 26 14.33 -2.34 13.83
N TRP A 27 13.31 -2.34 12.96
CA TRP A 27 11.95 -2.67 13.35
C TRP A 27 11.72 -4.19 13.36
N GLN A 28 10.94 -4.65 14.33
CA GLN A 28 10.38 -6.00 14.25
C GLN A 28 9.24 -5.99 13.22
N VAL A 29 9.30 -6.87 12.22
CA VAL A 29 8.31 -6.90 11.16
C VAL A 29 7.46 -8.15 11.22
N VAL A 30 6.14 -7.98 11.19
CA VAL A 30 5.16 -9.04 10.97
C VAL A 30 4.68 -8.95 9.53
N VAL A 31 4.90 -10.00 8.76
CA VAL A 31 4.55 -10.06 7.34
C VAL A 31 3.28 -10.88 7.11
N VAL A 32 2.36 -10.33 6.31
CA VAL A 32 1.04 -10.92 6.07
C VAL A 32 0.79 -11.08 4.58
N GLY A 33 0.28 -12.24 4.22
CA GLY A 33 -0.14 -12.57 2.85
C GLY A 33 -1.16 -13.69 2.83
N ARG A 34 -1.83 -13.89 1.71
CA ARG A 34 -2.83 -14.96 1.54
C ARG A 34 -2.22 -16.34 1.29
N ASP A 35 -0.98 -16.36 0.85
CA ASP A 35 -0.26 -17.55 0.40
C ASP A 35 1.00 -17.74 1.25
N GLY A 36 0.96 -18.75 2.11
CA GLY A 36 2.07 -19.07 3.02
C GLY A 36 3.33 -19.52 2.27
N ALA A 37 3.19 -20.22 1.13
CA ALA A 37 4.34 -20.64 0.35
C ALA A 37 5.09 -19.43 -0.24
N ARG A 38 4.37 -18.43 -0.72
CA ARG A 38 4.96 -17.17 -1.20
C ARG A 38 5.61 -16.37 -0.08
N LEU A 39 5.02 -16.34 1.12
CA LEU A 39 5.65 -15.71 2.28
C LEU A 39 6.95 -16.43 2.65
N GLN A 40 6.91 -17.75 2.71
CA GLN A 40 8.09 -18.57 3.00
C GLN A 40 9.19 -18.39 1.95
N GLN A 41 8.83 -18.34 0.68
CA GLN A 41 9.78 -18.09 -0.40
C GLN A 41 10.42 -16.69 -0.30
N ALA A 42 9.64 -15.67 0.06
CA ALA A 42 10.11 -14.29 0.12
C ALA A 42 10.98 -14.00 1.35
N PHE A 43 10.69 -14.63 2.49
CA PHE A 43 11.26 -14.25 3.78
C PHE A 43 11.96 -15.38 4.54
N GLY A 44 11.78 -16.63 4.14
CA GLY A 44 12.30 -17.78 4.91
C GLY A 44 11.77 -17.75 6.35
N GLY A 45 12.66 -17.76 7.31
CA GLY A 45 12.34 -17.63 8.75
C GLY A 45 12.64 -16.25 9.34
N ALA A 46 12.98 -15.25 8.52
CA ALA A 46 13.52 -13.96 8.98
C ALA A 46 12.48 -13.08 9.75
N HIS A 47 11.18 -13.29 9.49
CA HIS A 47 10.11 -12.48 10.08
C HIS A 47 8.96 -13.35 10.56
N ARG A 48 8.17 -12.84 11.51
CA ARG A 48 6.90 -13.50 11.89
C ARG A 48 5.93 -13.43 10.69
N GLN A 49 5.54 -14.59 10.17
CA GLN A 49 4.63 -14.73 9.03
C GLN A 49 3.23 -15.11 9.51
N ILE A 50 2.20 -14.41 9.02
CA ILE A 50 0.79 -14.74 9.29
C ILE A 50 0.06 -14.87 7.95
N VAL A 51 -0.57 -16.02 7.73
CA VAL A 51 -1.40 -16.25 6.54
C VAL A 51 -2.80 -15.72 6.82
N ALA A 52 -3.21 -14.68 6.09
CA ALA A 52 -4.54 -14.09 6.24
C ALA A 52 -5.00 -13.41 4.94
N ASP A 53 -6.30 -13.52 4.64
CA ASP A 53 -6.93 -12.75 3.56
C ASP A 53 -7.52 -11.45 4.10
N CYS A 54 -6.78 -10.36 3.95
CA CYS A 54 -7.21 -9.04 4.39
C CYS A 54 -8.36 -8.45 3.54
N SER A 55 -8.77 -9.09 2.47
CA SER A 55 -9.94 -8.68 1.70
C SER A 55 -11.27 -9.10 2.35
N THR A 56 -11.21 -9.89 3.41
CA THR A 56 -12.38 -10.39 4.14
C THR A 56 -12.37 -9.98 5.61
N THR A 57 -13.54 -9.73 6.15
CA THR A 57 -13.70 -9.46 7.60
C THR A 57 -13.19 -10.62 8.46
N ALA A 58 -13.44 -11.87 8.04
CA ALA A 58 -13.01 -13.06 8.77
C ALA A 58 -11.48 -13.17 8.80
N GLY A 59 -10.81 -12.95 7.67
CA GLY A 59 -9.35 -13.00 7.58
C GLY A 59 -8.68 -11.93 8.44
N VAL A 60 -9.21 -10.69 8.44
CA VAL A 60 -8.68 -9.62 9.30
C VAL A 60 -8.94 -9.90 10.79
N LYS A 61 -10.13 -10.39 11.16
CA LYS A 61 -10.39 -10.79 12.54
C LYS A 61 -9.42 -11.88 13.01
N ALA A 62 -9.16 -12.90 12.19
CA ALA A 62 -8.20 -13.95 12.51
C ALA A 62 -6.78 -13.40 12.67
N LEU A 63 -6.34 -12.49 11.77
CA LEU A 63 -5.04 -11.82 11.85
C LEU A 63 -4.86 -11.10 13.21
N PHE A 64 -5.79 -10.23 13.57
CA PHE A 64 -5.66 -9.45 14.81
C PHE A 64 -5.89 -10.30 16.07
N ALA A 65 -6.66 -11.39 16.01
CA ALA A 65 -6.75 -12.38 17.08
C ALA A 65 -5.41 -13.09 17.30
N THR A 66 -4.70 -13.46 16.23
CA THR A 66 -3.37 -14.05 16.31
C THR A 66 -2.37 -13.08 16.92
N LEU A 67 -2.35 -11.83 16.47
CA LEU A 67 -1.47 -10.78 17.02
C LEU A 67 -1.72 -10.58 18.52
N LYS A 68 -2.99 -10.54 18.94
CA LYS A 68 -3.38 -10.41 20.33
C LYS A 68 -2.94 -11.62 21.18
N ALA A 69 -3.13 -12.83 20.68
CA ALA A 69 -2.71 -14.06 21.38
C ALA A 69 -1.19 -14.13 21.55
N GLU A 70 -0.42 -13.59 20.60
CA GLU A 70 1.04 -13.52 20.65
C GLU A 70 1.55 -12.24 21.37
N GLN A 71 0.66 -11.44 21.93
CA GLN A 71 0.98 -10.16 22.60
C GLN A 71 1.76 -9.18 21.70
N LEU A 72 1.54 -9.26 20.40
CA LEU A 72 2.10 -8.34 19.41
C LEU A 72 1.14 -7.18 19.15
N VAL A 73 1.59 -5.97 19.41
CA VAL A 73 0.84 -4.73 19.12
C VAL A 73 1.63 -3.91 18.10
N PRO A 74 1.39 -4.11 16.79
CA PRO A 74 2.01 -3.28 15.77
C PRO A 74 1.59 -1.82 15.94
N THR A 75 2.56 -0.92 15.98
CA THR A 75 2.34 0.53 16.00
C THR A 75 2.53 1.17 14.63
N ALA A 76 2.95 0.40 13.63
CA ALA A 76 3.02 0.81 12.24
C ALA A 76 2.33 -0.20 11.32
N LEU A 77 1.61 0.30 10.32
CA LEU A 77 0.96 -0.48 9.27
C LEU A 77 1.40 0.01 7.90
N ALA A 78 2.03 -0.87 7.11
CA ALA A 78 2.23 -0.71 5.68
C ALA A 78 1.26 -1.62 4.92
N HIS A 79 0.24 -1.05 4.27
CA HIS A 79 -0.73 -1.81 3.49
C HIS A 79 -0.35 -1.81 2.01
N CYS A 80 0.27 -2.91 1.55
CA CYS A 80 0.76 -3.09 0.18
C CYS A 80 -0.12 -4.01 -0.67
N ILE A 81 -1.35 -4.32 -0.21
CA ILE A 81 -2.29 -5.12 -0.99
C ILE A 81 -2.90 -4.27 -2.11
N GLY A 82 -2.97 -4.84 -3.30
CA GLY A 82 -3.65 -4.25 -4.43
C GLY A 82 -3.53 -5.12 -5.67
N ASN A 83 -4.32 -4.80 -6.67
CA ASN A 83 -4.21 -5.35 -8.01
C ASN A 83 -4.41 -4.26 -9.06
N ILE A 84 -4.00 -4.55 -10.28
CA ILE A 84 -4.19 -3.70 -11.45
C ILE A 84 -5.16 -4.42 -12.39
N ARG A 85 -6.33 -3.83 -12.61
CA ARG A 85 -7.31 -4.30 -13.60
C ARG A 85 -7.57 -3.18 -14.59
N LEU A 86 -7.05 -3.35 -15.80
CA LEU A 86 -7.19 -2.38 -16.88
C LEU A 86 -8.29 -2.84 -17.83
N GLY A 87 -9.12 -1.91 -18.26
CA GLY A 87 -10.17 -2.16 -19.23
C GLY A 87 -11.16 -1.00 -19.27
N ALA A 88 -11.63 -0.66 -20.48
CA ALA A 88 -12.68 0.33 -20.65
C ALA A 88 -13.99 -0.15 -19.99
N ALA A 89 -14.74 0.75 -19.36
CA ALA A 89 -15.92 0.42 -18.57
C ALA A 89 -16.95 -0.46 -19.31
N HIS A 90 -17.19 -0.20 -20.60
CA HIS A 90 -18.16 -0.98 -21.41
C HIS A 90 -17.68 -2.42 -21.76
N ARG A 91 -16.42 -2.76 -21.47
CA ARG A 91 -15.83 -4.09 -21.71
C ARG A 91 -15.44 -4.79 -20.42
N MET A 92 -15.46 -4.10 -19.29
CA MET A 92 -15.07 -4.67 -18.00
C MET A 92 -16.23 -5.48 -17.42
N ALA A 93 -15.98 -6.73 -17.08
CA ALA A 93 -16.96 -7.52 -16.36
C ALA A 93 -17.16 -6.96 -14.94
N GLU A 94 -18.41 -6.97 -14.45
CA GLU A 94 -18.74 -6.54 -13.09
C GLU A 94 -17.88 -7.24 -12.02
N LYS A 95 -17.64 -8.54 -12.20
CA LYS A 95 -16.76 -9.33 -11.34
C LYS A 95 -15.34 -8.76 -11.25
N ASP A 96 -14.78 -8.29 -12.37
CA ASP A 96 -13.42 -7.74 -12.40
C ASP A 96 -13.37 -6.35 -11.74
N PHE A 97 -14.39 -5.54 -11.96
CA PHE A 97 -14.56 -4.27 -11.26
C PHE A 97 -14.65 -4.47 -9.75
N ASN A 98 -15.52 -5.36 -9.28
CA ASN A 98 -15.72 -5.68 -7.88
C ASN A 98 -14.45 -6.29 -7.25
N ASN A 99 -13.72 -7.14 -7.96
CA ASN A 99 -12.44 -7.68 -7.51
C ASN A 99 -11.38 -6.56 -7.36
N CYS A 100 -11.40 -5.56 -8.24
CA CYS A 100 -10.52 -4.41 -8.13
C CYS A 100 -10.83 -3.57 -6.89
N LEU A 101 -12.11 -3.26 -6.65
CA LEU A 101 -12.54 -2.55 -5.44
C LEU A 101 -12.18 -3.33 -4.18
N THR A 102 -12.45 -4.63 -4.17
CA THR A 102 -12.20 -5.51 -3.02
C THR A 102 -10.71 -5.55 -2.67
N ALA A 103 -9.83 -5.71 -3.66
CA ALA A 103 -8.40 -5.79 -3.42
C ALA A 103 -7.77 -4.45 -3.02
N ASN A 104 -8.25 -3.32 -3.55
CA ASN A 104 -7.59 -2.03 -3.40
C ASN A 104 -8.22 -1.13 -2.32
N LEU A 105 -9.53 -1.25 -2.08
CA LEU A 105 -10.25 -0.39 -1.14
C LEU A 105 -10.80 -1.17 0.06
N VAL A 106 -11.53 -2.27 -0.19
CA VAL A 106 -12.18 -3.01 0.91
C VAL A 106 -11.14 -3.67 1.81
N SER A 107 -10.06 -4.22 1.26
CA SER A 107 -8.95 -4.78 2.04
C SER A 107 -8.27 -3.73 2.93
N ALA A 108 -8.11 -2.52 2.40
CA ALA A 108 -7.54 -1.39 3.15
C ALA A 108 -8.46 -0.98 4.32
N PHE A 109 -9.77 -0.89 4.08
CA PHE A 109 -10.75 -0.61 5.12
C PHE A 109 -10.73 -1.66 6.24
N HIS A 110 -10.76 -2.95 5.90
CA HIS A 110 -10.74 -4.02 6.90
C HIS A 110 -9.45 -4.01 7.72
N THR A 111 -8.30 -3.86 7.05
CA THR A 111 -7.00 -3.82 7.74
C THR A 111 -6.86 -2.59 8.64
N LEU A 112 -7.31 -1.42 8.15
CA LEU A 112 -7.33 -0.19 8.95
C LEU A 112 -8.19 -0.35 10.20
N ALA A 113 -9.40 -0.91 10.06
CA ALA A 113 -10.32 -1.12 11.17
C ALA A 113 -9.71 -2.03 12.26
N GLY A 114 -9.08 -3.14 11.86
CA GLY A 114 -8.38 -4.01 12.80
C GLY A 114 -7.20 -3.33 13.49
N PHE A 115 -6.37 -2.64 12.70
CA PHE A 115 -5.19 -1.92 13.22
C PHE A 115 -5.56 -0.81 14.21
N THR A 116 -6.49 0.06 13.84
CA THR A 116 -6.92 1.15 14.72
C THR A 116 -7.68 0.65 15.95
N GLY A 117 -8.46 -0.43 15.81
CA GLY A 117 -9.11 -1.09 16.93
C GLY A 117 -8.11 -1.58 17.96
N GLN A 118 -7.10 -2.35 17.54
CA GLN A 118 -6.06 -2.86 18.43
C GLN A 118 -5.26 -1.74 19.12
N LEU A 119 -4.92 -0.67 18.39
CA LEU A 119 -4.20 0.47 18.97
C LEU A 119 -5.05 1.20 20.03
N ARG A 120 -6.34 1.38 19.76
CA ARG A 120 -7.24 2.02 20.73
C ARG A 120 -7.42 1.19 22.00
N ASP A 121 -7.56 -0.13 21.84
CA ASP A 121 -7.64 -1.05 22.98
C ASP A 121 -6.36 -1.01 23.84
N ALA A 122 -5.20 -0.84 23.18
CA ALA A 122 -3.90 -0.74 23.84
C ALA A 122 -3.56 0.69 24.35
N GLY A 123 -4.38 1.71 24.05
CA GLY A 123 -4.06 3.11 24.36
C GLY A 123 -2.78 3.61 23.68
N SER A 124 -2.39 3.03 22.55
CA SER A 124 -1.13 3.29 21.88
C SER A 124 -1.28 4.18 20.64
N PRO A 125 -0.39 5.15 20.43
CA PRO A 125 -0.32 5.87 19.15
C PRO A 125 0.22 4.96 18.06
N GLY A 126 0.07 5.38 16.79
CA GLY A 126 0.61 4.63 15.67
C GLY A 126 0.57 5.37 14.33
N ALA A 127 1.01 4.68 13.29
CA ALA A 127 1.00 5.23 11.93
C ALA A 127 0.61 4.16 10.90
N ALA A 128 -0.24 4.51 9.96
CA ALA A 128 -0.61 3.67 8.83
C ALA A 128 -0.29 4.37 7.51
N VAL A 129 0.26 3.63 6.55
CA VAL A 129 0.50 4.09 5.19
C VAL A 129 -0.10 3.11 4.19
N PHE A 130 -0.89 3.65 3.29
CA PHE A 130 -1.57 2.94 2.21
C PHE A 130 -0.98 3.29 0.86
N VAL A 131 -1.24 2.45 -0.15
CA VAL A 131 -0.73 2.67 -1.51
C VAL A 131 -1.89 3.05 -2.42
N SER A 132 -1.96 4.34 -2.80
CA SER A 132 -2.84 4.87 -3.83
C SER A 132 -2.22 4.68 -5.22
N SER A 133 -2.46 5.58 -6.14
CA SER A 133 -1.92 5.59 -7.50
C SER A 133 -2.05 6.98 -8.11
N ALA A 134 -1.17 7.36 -9.01
CA ALA A 134 -1.34 8.54 -9.86
C ALA A 134 -2.67 8.49 -10.63
N ALA A 135 -3.16 7.30 -10.99
CA ALA A 135 -4.46 7.10 -11.66
C ALA A 135 -5.67 7.54 -10.81
N ALA A 136 -5.52 7.73 -9.49
CA ALA A 136 -6.56 8.31 -8.64
C ALA A 136 -6.74 9.82 -8.86
N ARG A 137 -5.77 10.47 -9.47
CA ARG A 137 -5.65 11.95 -9.54
C ARG A 137 -5.68 12.50 -10.96
N ILE A 138 -5.26 11.70 -11.93
CA ILE A 138 -5.26 12.08 -13.34
C ILE A 138 -5.97 11.02 -14.16
N GLY A 139 -6.76 11.44 -15.16
CA GLY A 139 -7.45 10.52 -16.08
C GLY A 139 -6.44 9.75 -16.93
N THR A 140 -6.46 8.43 -16.79
CA THR A 140 -5.62 7.51 -17.56
C THR A 140 -6.53 6.52 -18.28
N PRO A 141 -6.40 6.34 -19.60
CA PRO A 141 -7.26 5.42 -20.35
C PRO A 141 -7.27 3.99 -19.78
N ASN A 142 -8.44 3.37 -19.73
CA ASN A 142 -8.64 2.00 -19.24
C ASN A 142 -8.32 1.77 -17.74
N HIS A 143 -8.23 2.82 -16.94
CA HIS A 143 -7.93 2.74 -15.49
C HIS A 143 -9.16 2.96 -14.61
N GLU A 144 -10.39 2.91 -15.15
CA GLU A 144 -11.62 3.29 -14.44
C GLU A 144 -11.79 2.55 -13.11
N ALA A 145 -11.55 1.23 -13.07
CA ALA A 145 -11.67 0.45 -11.85
C ALA A 145 -10.59 0.79 -10.82
N VAL A 146 -9.34 0.92 -11.27
CA VAL A 146 -8.20 1.29 -10.40
C VAL A 146 -8.38 2.72 -9.89
N ALA A 147 -8.76 3.66 -10.75
CA ALA A 147 -9.00 5.05 -10.39
C ALA A 147 -10.11 5.16 -9.33
N ALA A 148 -11.25 4.49 -9.54
CA ALA A 148 -12.36 4.47 -8.57
C ALA A 148 -11.92 3.91 -7.22
N ALA A 149 -11.23 2.76 -7.21
CA ALA A 149 -10.76 2.12 -5.98
C ALA A 149 -9.74 2.97 -5.22
N LYS A 150 -8.77 3.55 -5.93
CA LYS A 150 -7.68 4.33 -5.32
C LYS A 150 -8.14 5.74 -4.90
N ALA A 151 -9.04 6.38 -5.63
CA ALA A 151 -9.68 7.63 -5.19
C ALA A 151 -10.53 7.40 -3.93
N GLY A 152 -11.27 6.30 -3.85
CA GLY A 152 -11.98 5.88 -2.64
C GLY A 152 -11.04 5.64 -1.47
N LEU A 153 -9.87 5.01 -1.70
CA LEU A 153 -8.84 4.83 -0.69
C LEU A 153 -8.29 6.17 -0.17
N GLU A 154 -8.08 7.16 -1.02
CA GLU A 154 -7.66 8.50 -0.59
C GLU A 154 -8.72 9.18 0.29
N GLY A 155 -10.01 8.97 -0.02
CA GLY A 155 -11.12 9.39 0.84
C GLY A 155 -11.11 8.70 2.21
N LEU A 156 -10.90 7.37 2.23
CA LEU A 156 -10.75 6.58 3.46
C LEU A 156 -9.60 7.09 4.33
N VAL A 157 -8.44 7.39 3.73
CA VAL A 157 -7.26 7.92 4.43
C VAL A 157 -7.57 9.25 5.11
N ARG A 158 -8.22 10.21 4.41
CA ARG A 158 -8.59 11.50 4.98
C ARG A 158 -9.60 11.37 6.12
N GLY A 159 -10.64 10.56 5.93
CA GLY A 159 -11.66 10.32 6.97
C GLY A 159 -11.07 9.66 8.22
N ALA A 160 -10.21 8.65 8.03
CA ALA A 160 -9.54 7.96 9.13
C ALA A 160 -8.55 8.87 9.86
N ALA A 161 -7.77 9.67 9.13
CA ALA A 161 -6.86 10.65 9.73
C ALA A 161 -7.62 11.62 10.65
N ALA A 162 -8.76 12.14 10.20
CA ALA A 162 -9.60 13.03 11.02
C ALA A 162 -10.16 12.31 12.27
N THR A 163 -10.59 11.06 12.12
CA THR A 163 -11.20 10.28 13.22
C THR A 163 -10.18 9.92 14.30
N TYR A 164 -8.96 9.56 13.92
CA TYR A 164 -7.99 8.95 14.84
C TYR A 164 -6.85 9.88 15.26
N ALA A 165 -6.79 11.11 14.77
CA ALA A 165 -5.73 12.06 15.11
C ALA A 165 -5.64 12.34 16.62
N SER A 166 -6.77 12.48 17.31
CA SER A 166 -6.81 12.70 18.77
C SER A 166 -6.29 11.53 19.59
N ALA A 167 -6.30 10.32 19.01
CA ALA A 167 -5.68 9.13 19.61
C ALA A 167 -4.19 8.98 19.25
N GLY A 168 -3.58 9.96 18.59
CA GLY A 168 -2.18 9.88 18.15
C GLY A 168 -1.93 8.92 16.99
N ILE A 169 -2.98 8.50 16.25
CA ILE A 169 -2.84 7.60 15.12
C ILE A 169 -2.85 8.41 13.83
N ARG A 170 -1.75 8.33 13.09
CA ARG A 170 -1.57 9.00 11.79
C ARG A 170 -1.94 8.06 10.65
N VAL A 171 -2.61 8.57 9.64
CA VAL A 171 -3.02 7.78 8.47
C VAL A 171 -2.68 8.55 7.20
N ASN A 172 -1.83 7.98 6.36
CA ASN A 172 -1.38 8.61 5.11
C ASN A 172 -1.43 7.60 3.95
N ALA A 173 -1.26 8.10 2.75
CA ALA A 173 -1.04 7.27 1.56
C ALA A 173 0.11 7.80 0.71
N VAL A 174 0.66 6.93 -0.12
CA VAL A 174 1.58 7.28 -1.21
C VAL A 174 0.88 6.97 -2.55
N ALA A 175 1.09 7.80 -3.56
CA ALA A 175 0.49 7.66 -4.88
C ALA A 175 1.61 7.52 -5.92
N PRO A 176 2.06 6.28 -6.20
CA PRO A 176 3.07 6.04 -7.22
C PRO A 176 2.55 6.22 -8.64
N GLY A 177 3.46 6.56 -9.55
CA GLY A 177 3.32 6.33 -10.97
C GLY A 177 3.57 4.86 -11.33
N MET A 178 4.04 4.62 -12.56
CA MET A 178 4.51 3.29 -12.96
C MET A 178 5.75 2.93 -12.15
N MET A 179 5.69 1.77 -11.49
CA MET A 179 6.78 1.23 -10.69
C MET A 179 7.25 -0.08 -11.30
N GLU A 180 8.55 -0.34 -11.29
CA GLU A 180 9.10 -1.62 -11.72
C GLU A 180 8.88 -2.69 -10.63
N THR A 181 7.90 -3.54 -10.85
CA THR A 181 7.50 -4.60 -9.92
C THR A 181 7.02 -5.83 -10.70
N PRO A 182 6.94 -7.01 -10.09
CA PRO A 182 6.31 -8.16 -10.74
C PRO A 182 4.88 -7.91 -11.22
N ALA A 183 4.13 -7.02 -10.55
CA ALA A 183 2.76 -6.70 -10.93
C ALA A 183 2.66 -5.88 -12.23
N THR A 184 3.68 -5.12 -12.57
CA THR A 184 3.76 -4.25 -13.75
C THR A 184 4.65 -4.80 -14.85
N ALA A 185 5.37 -5.89 -14.60
CA ALA A 185 6.35 -6.47 -15.53
C ALA A 185 5.76 -6.74 -16.92
N GLY A 186 4.50 -7.22 -16.99
CA GLY A 186 3.82 -7.44 -18.26
C GLY A 186 3.55 -6.16 -19.06
N MET A 187 3.44 -5.00 -18.40
CA MET A 187 3.16 -3.71 -19.05
C MET A 187 4.41 -3.07 -19.67
N ILE A 188 5.58 -3.43 -19.17
CA ILE A 188 6.89 -2.91 -19.58
C ILE A 188 7.83 -4.03 -20.04
N SER A 189 7.27 -5.10 -20.60
CA SER A 189 7.99 -6.33 -20.95
C SER A 189 8.92 -6.20 -22.17
N SER A 190 8.69 -5.20 -23.03
CA SER A 190 9.56 -4.95 -24.20
C SER A 190 10.24 -3.59 -24.10
N PRO A 191 11.40 -3.39 -24.81
CA PRO A 191 12.05 -2.08 -24.88
C PRO A 191 11.11 -0.97 -25.34
N THR A 192 10.26 -1.26 -26.32
CA THR A 192 9.29 -0.29 -26.88
C THR A 192 8.24 0.11 -25.85
N THR A 193 7.65 -0.86 -25.12
CA THR A 193 6.64 -0.55 -24.10
C THR A 193 7.26 0.17 -22.89
N ARG A 194 8.48 -0.18 -22.51
CA ARG A 194 9.25 0.49 -21.47
C ARG A 194 9.55 1.94 -21.84
N GLU A 195 10.04 2.18 -23.05
CA GLU A 195 10.32 3.53 -23.55
C GLU A 195 9.05 4.39 -23.62
N ALA A 196 7.96 3.84 -24.14
CA ALA A 196 6.67 4.52 -24.17
C ALA A 196 6.15 4.88 -22.77
N ALA A 197 6.34 3.99 -21.79
CA ALA A 197 6.01 4.26 -20.39
C ALA A 197 6.88 5.39 -19.83
N THR A 198 8.20 5.33 -20.03
CA THR A 198 9.18 6.33 -19.54
C THR A 198 8.90 7.73 -20.07
N ARG A 199 8.51 7.86 -21.34
CA ARG A 199 8.23 9.15 -21.99
C ARG A 199 7.03 9.90 -21.41
N GLN A 200 6.17 9.22 -20.62
CA GLN A 200 5.01 9.85 -20.01
C GLN A 200 5.37 10.69 -18.76
N TYR A 201 6.56 10.49 -18.21
CA TYR A 201 6.96 11.14 -16.95
C TYR A 201 7.84 12.36 -17.21
N PRO A 202 7.51 13.52 -16.57
CA PRO A 202 8.38 14.70 -16.60
C PRO A 202 9.80 14.45 -16.08
N LEU A 203 9.94 13.72 -14.97
CA LEU A 203 11.23 13.17 -14.55
C LEU A 203 11.45 11.84 -15.28
N PRO A 204 12.59 11.67 -15.99
CA PRO A 204 12.82 10.50 -16.81
C PRO A 204 12.94 9.23 -15.97
N GLY A 205 12.38 8.14 -16.47
CA GLY A 205 12.47 6.82 -15.84
C GLY A 205 11.13 6.25 -15.39
N ILE A 206 11.21 5.03 -14.87
CA ILE A 206 10.12 4.32 -14.20
C ILE A 206 10.55 4.19 -12.75
N GLY A 207 9.63 4.42 -11.82
CA GLY A 207 9.95 4.39 -10.39
C GLY A 207 10.39 3.01 -9.90
N ASP A 208 11.13 2.97 -8.81
CA ASP A 208 11.56 1.75 -8.13
C ASP A 208 10.74 1.54 -6.84
N ALA A 209 10.43 0.27 -6.57
CA ALA A 209 9.76 -0.13 -5.32
C ALA A 209 10.57 0.25 -4.06
N ALA A 210 11.89 0.29 -4.14
CA ALA A 210 12.74 0.70 -3.02
C ALA A 210 12.61 2.19 -2.69
N GLU A 211 12.48 3.06 -3.70
CA GLU A 211 12.24 4.49 -3.51
C GLU A 211 10.90 4.74 -2.82
N LEU A 212 9.85 4.05 -3.28
CA LEU A 212 8.53 4.15 -2.64
C LEU A 212 8.55 3.61 -1.21
N ALA A 213 9.28 2.53 -0.96
CA ALA A 213 9.44 1.95 0.37
C ALA A 213 10.12 2.93 1.34
N GLU A 214 11.12 3.69 0.90
CA GLU A 214 11.75 4.73 1.73
C GLU A 214 10.76 5.80 2.17
N LEU A 215 9.95 6.30 1.23
CA LEU A 215 8.90 7.27 1.55
C LEU A 215 7.87 6.70 2.54
N MET A 216 7.46 5.44 2.34
CA MET A 216 6.52 4.77 3.25
C MET A 216 7.12 4.62 4.65
N VAL A 217 8.37 4.19 4.77
CA VAL A 217 9.07 4.06 6.06
C VAL A 217 9.24 5.41 6.74
N TRP A 218 9.56 6.47 6.00
CA TRP A 218 9.64 7.83 6.54
C TRP A 218 8.29 8.27 7.11
N LEU A 219 7.18 8.05 6.40
CA LEU A 219 5.83 8.38 6.86
C LEU A 219 5.41 7.56 8.09
N LEU A 220 5.86 6.31 8.21
CA LEU A 220 5.60 5.46 9.38
C LEU A 220 6.44 5.87 10.59
N SER A 221 7.62 6.39 10.38
CA SER A 221 8.61 6.73 11.41
C SER A 221 8.25 7.99 12.20
N PRO A 222 8.97 8.28 13.30
CA PRO A 222 8.86 9.55 14.02
C PRO A 222 9.18 10.78 13.18
N HIS A 223 9.93 10.65 12.09
CA HIS A 223 10.21 11.77 11.17
C HIS A 223 8.93 12.31 10.52
N GLY A 224 7.91 11.46 10.31
CA GLY A 224 6.60 11.85 9.82
C GLY A 224 5.60 12.28 10.91
N ALA A 225 6.03 12.58 12.14
CA ALA A 225 5.15 12.82 13.30
C ALA A 225 4.07 13.90 13.11
N ARG A 226 4.31 14.87 12.23
CA ARG A 226 3.36 15.96 11.93
C ARG A 226 2.61 15.78 10.61
N VAL A 227 2.69 14.56 9.99
CA VAL A 227 2.06 14.25 8.72
C VAL A 227 0.93 13.24 8.92
N THR A 228 -0.30 13.68 8.67
CA THR A 228 -1.50 12.82 8.67
C THR A 228 -2.53 13.33 7.66
N GLY A 229 -3.35 12.45 7.11
CA GLY A 229 -4.36 12.77 6.10
C GLY A 229 -3.78 13.11 4.71
N GLN A 230 -2.48 12.92 4.51
CA GLN A 230 -1.80 13.29 3.28
C GLN A 230 -1.73 12.11 2.30
N VAL A 231 -1.73 12.46 1.02
CA VAL A 231 -1.42 11.53 -0.07
C VAL A 231 -0.27 12.13 -0.87
N TRP A 232 0.90 11.51 -0.77
CA TRP A 232 2.10 12.01 -1.42
C TRP A 232 2.38 11.27 -2.72
N SER A 233 2.45 12.02 -3.82
CA SER A 233 2.81 11.47 -5.12
C SER A 233 4.31 11.15 -5.18
N LEU A 234 4.62 9.97 -5.73
CA LEU A 234 5.97 9.56 -6.15
C LEU A 234 5.83 9.03 -7.58
N ASP A 235 5.62 9.95 -8.51
CA ASP A 235 5.19 9.66 -9.87
C ASP A 235 5.97 10.44 -10.93
N GLY A 236 7.15 10.92 -10.62
CA GLY A 236 7.96 11.70 -11.54
C GLY A 236 7.29 12.95 -12.09
N GLY A 237 6.27 13.48 -11.40
CA GLY A 237 5.49 14.65 -11.83
C GLY A 237 4.34 14.32 -12.77
N PHE A 238 4.06 13.04 -13.04
CA PHE A 238 3.04 12.60 -13.99
C PHE A 238 1.65 13.18 -13.73
N SER A 239 1.22 13.25 -12.46
CA SER A 239 -0.11 13.75 -12.09
C SER A 239 -0.19 15.26 -11.89
N THR A 240 0.93 15.99 -11.87
CA THR A 240 0.96 17.41 -11.47
C THR A 240 1.65 18.35 -12.44
N ILE A 241 2.55 17.86 -13.27
CA ILE A 241 3.35 18.67 -14.18
C ILE A 241 2.95 18.40 -15.63
N ARG A 242 2.71 19.46 -16.38
CA ARG A 242 2.57 19.38 -17.84
C ARG A 242 3.85 19.90 -18.49
N PRO A 243 4.73 19.04 -19.00
CA PRO A 243 5.93 19.48 -19.70
C PRO A 243 5.55 20.21 -20.99
N LEU A 244 6.34 21.21 -21.35
CA LEU A 244 6.23 21.84 -22.67
C LEU A 244 6.70 20.85 -23.75
N VAL A 245 5.86 20.65 -24.75
CA VAL A 245 6.25 19.90 -25.95
C VAL A 245 7.22 20.80 -26.72
N ARG A 246 8.45 20.34 -26.91
CA ARG A 246 9.45 20.99 -27.77
C ARG A 246 9.47 20.34 -29.14
#